data_a12a0916b381e3a24324b6b87ff85245
#
_entry.id   a12a0916b381e3a24324b6b87ff85245
#
_cell.length_a   1.000
_cell.length_b   1.000
_cell.length_c   1.000
_cell.angle_alpha   90.00
_cell.angle_beta   90.00
_cell.angle_gamma   90.00
#
_symmetry.space_group_name_H-M   'P 1'
#
loop_
_entity.id
_entity.type
_entity.pdbx_description
1 polymer ?
#
loop_
_entity_poly.entity_id
_entity_poly.type
_entity_poly.pdbx_seq_one_letter_code
_entity_poly.pdbx_strand_id
1 'polypeptide(L)'
;MDEKELKLKYAKADKDSFLPYLGDIMKENLAHARHIEGEIYTFTSILLAVAAATLTLNFGGAAGKTVSLLMHAIILAAGAMAYGLLKRWYTAFDRHMDFAERAYYLQEAIILEGKTPAEAMLLWNKPLKELQEAVPTEAMFAFHHPRKPNALRTRQMIMYFYIIVLVIMAIVMLIDLITLALG
;
A
#
# COMPACT_ATOMS: atom_id res chain seq x y z
N MET A 1 24.30 2.43 10.44
CA MET A 1 25.03 3.63 10.91
C MET A 1 24.99 3.59 12.43
N ASP A 2 26.12 3.65 13.08
CA ASP A 2 26.24 3.62 14.56
C ASP A 2 25.72 4.93 15.17
N GLU A 3 25.26 4.88 16.43
CA GLU A 3 24.71 6.03 17.17
C GLU A 3 25.74 7.19 17.25
N LYS A 4 27.02 6.86 17.41
CA LYS A 4 28.11 7.85 17.40
C LYS A 4 28.27 8.54 16.05
N GLU A 5 28.17 7.80 14.96
CA GLU A 5 28.23 8.34 13.59
C GLU A 5 27.06 9.29 13.31
N LEU A 6 25.86 8.90 13.72
CA LEU A 6 24.67 9.74 13.61
C LEU A 6 24.82 11.05 14.37
N LYS A 7 25.23 10.98 15.65
CA LYS A 7 25.50 12.17 16.47
C LYS A 7 26.52 13.09 15.82
N LEU A 8 27.63 12.54 15.31
CA LEU A 8 28.70 13.32 14.71
C LEU A 8 28.25 13.99 13.39
N LYS A 9 27.51 13.26 12.56
CA LYS A 9 27.00 13.75 11.27
C LYS A 9 26.03 14.91 11.43
N TYR A 10 25.14 14.84 12.41
CA TYR A 10 24.11 15.84 12.63
C TYR A 10 24.41 16.84 13.78
N ALA A 11 25.56 16.70 14.44
CA ALA A 11 25.99 17.62 15.51
C ALA A 11 26.09 19.09 15.09
N LYS A 12 26.36 19.32 13.79
CA LYS A 12 26.49 20.66 13.21
C LYS A 12 25.27 21.05 12.35
N ALA A 13 24.24 20.21 12.30
CA ALA A 13 23.03 20.54 11.55
C ALA A 13 22.28 21.66 12.25
N ASP A 14 22.02 22.73 11.54
CA ASP A 14 21.19 23.83 12.00
C ASP A 14 19.71 23.43 11.98
N LYS A 15 19.00 23.80 13.05
CA LYS A 15 17.58 23.51 13.22
C LYS A 15 16.74 24.10 12.07
N ASP A 16 17.07 25.30 11.63
CA ASP A 16 16.32 26.03 10.61
C ASP A 16 16.45 25.42 9.21
N SER A 17 17.58 24.74 8.94
CA SER A 17 17.76 23.98 7.69
C SER A 17 17.23 22.53 7.77
N PHE A 18 17.25 21.95 8.97
CA PHE A 18 16.87 20.55 9.17
C PHE A 18 15.34 20.32 9.17
N LEU A 19 14.56 21.26 9.70
CA LEU A 19 13.10 21.19 9.71
C LEU A 19 12.50 21.18 8.29
N PRO A 20 12.88 22.08 7.37
CA PRO A 20 12.45 21.99 5.97
C PRO A 20 12.83 20.66 5.33
N TYR A 21 14.04 20.14 5.57
CA TYR A 21 14.49 18.85 5.04
C TYR A 21 13.57 17.69 5.48
N LEU A 22 13.19 17.64 6.76
CA LEU A 22 12.22 16.65 7.24
C LEU A 22 10.83 16.85 6.59
N GLY A 23 10.41 18.09 6.40
CA GLY A 23 9.18 18.44 5.70
C GLY A 23 9.17 17.96 4.25
N ASP A 24 10.30 18.07 3.55
CA ASP A 24 10.44 17.58 2.18
C ASP A 24 10.41 16.04 2.13
N ILE A 25 11.09 15.35 3.04
CA ILE A 25 11.00 13.88 3.18
C ILE A 25 9.54 13.45 3.38
N MET A 26 8.82 14.12 4.27
CA MET A 26 7.41 13.81 4.52
C MET A 26 6.56 14.01 3.26
N LYS A 27 6.68 15.16 2.59
CA LYS A 27 5.91 15.49 1.38
C LYS A 27 6.17 14.51 0.24
N GLU A 28 7.44 14.20 -0.01
CA GLU A 28 7.87 13.27 -1.05
C GLU A 28 7.30 11.87 -0.80
N ASN A 29 7.43 11.35 0.41
CA ASN A 29 6.92 10.03 0.73
C ASN A 29 5.38 9.97 0.70
N LEU A 30 4.67 11.01 1.12
CA LEU A 30 3.22 11.11 0.97
C LEU A 30 2.80 11.17 -0.51
N ALA A 31 3.56 11.85 -1.36
CA ALA A 31 3.31 11.89 -2.79
C ALA A 31 3.49 10.51 -3.44
N HIS A 32 4.55 9.79 -3.08
CA HIS A 32 4.77 8.41 -3.53
C HIS A 32 3.68 7.45 -3.05
N ALA A 33 3.27 7.54 -1.79
CA ALA A 33 2.17 6.73 -1.25
C ALA A 33 0.87 6.97 -2.03
N ARG A 34 0.49 8.23 -2.30
CA ARG A 34 -0.70 8.56 -3.09
C ARG A 34 -0.62 8.07 -4.53
N HIS A 35 0.57 8.15 -5.14
CA HIS A 35 0.78 7.62 -6.49
C HIS A 35 0.55 6.11 -6.53
N ILE A 36 1.14 5.35 -5.61
CA ILE A 36 0.94 3.90 -5.49
C ILE A 36 -0.54 3.57 -5.27
N GLU A 37 -1.24 4.31 -4.42
CA GLU A 37 -2.67 4.14 -4.18
C GLU A 37 -3.49 4.34 -5.47
N GLY A 38 -3.18 5.38 -6.24
CA GLY A 38 -3.78 5.65 -7.55
C GLY A 38 -3.55 4.51 -8.55
N GLU A 39 -2.33 3.96 -8.61
CA GLU A 39 -2.01 2.81 -9.45
C GLU A 39 -2.80 1.55 -9.04
N ILE A 40 -2.92 1.27 -7.75
CA ILE A 40 -3.71 0.15 -7.22
C ILE A 40 -5.17 0.26 -7.68
N TYR A 41 -5.79 1.43 -7.53
CA TYR A 41 -7.19 1.63 -7.95
C TYR A 41 -7.36 1.49 -9.46
N THR A 42 -6.48 2.10 -10.25
CA THR A 42 -6.52 2.04 -11.71
C THR A 42 -6.40 0.60 -12.21
N PHE A 43 -5.40 -0.11 -11.70
CA PHE A 43 -5.14 -1.49 -12.09
C PHE A 43 -6.29 -2.43 -11.69
N THR A 44 -6.84 -2.25 -10.49
CA THR A 44 -8.00 -2.99 -10.00
C THR A 44 -9.21 -2.77 -10.91
N SER A 45 -9.48 -1.52 -11.27
CA SER A 45 -10.61 -1.16 -12.15
C SER A 45 -10.48 -1.79 -13.55
N ILE A 46 -9.28 -1.79 -14.12
CA ILE A 46 -9.02 -2.42 -15.43
C ILE A 46 -9.26 -3.93 -15.35
N LEU A 47 -8.70 -4.61 -14.33
CA LEU A 47 -8.89 -6.06 -14.21
C LEU A 47 -10.36 -6.43 -14.06
N LEU A 48 -11.11 -5.66 -13.26
CA LEU A 48 -12.54 -5.86 -13.09
C LEU A 48 -13.34 -5.65 -14.36
N ALA A 49 -13.03 -4.60 -15.12
CA ALA A 49 -13.69 -4.33 -16.39
C ALA A 49 -13.45 -5.49 -17.38
N VAL A 50 -12.22 -5.99 -17.46
CA VAL A 50 -11.88 -7.14 -18.33
C VAL A 50 -12.57 -8.41 -17.86
N ALA A 51 -12.59 -8.70 -16.55
CA ALA A 51 -13.29 -9.86 -16.00
C ALA A 51 -14.81 -9.80 -16.28
N ALA A 52 -15.44 -8.64 -16.06
CA ALA A 52 -16.86 -8.44 -16.34
C ALA A 52 -17.19 -8.59 -17.83
N ALA A 53 -16.37 -8.01 -18.73
CA ALA A 53 -16.55 -8.16 -20.17
C ALA A 53 -16.46 -9.63 -20.61
N THR A 54 -15.51 -10.38 -20.07
CA THR A 54 -15.34 -11.81 -20.36
C THR A 54 -16.54 -12.63 -19.91
N LEU A 55 -17.03 -12.40 -18.68
CA LEU A 55 -18.24 -13.06 -18.19
C LEU A 55 -19.46 -12.74 -19.05
N THR A 56 -19.62 -11.48 -19.47
CA THR A 56 -20.71 -11.06 -20.34
C THR A 56 -20.67 -11.78 -21.69
N LEU A 57 -19.49 -11.90 -22.30
CA LEU A 57 -19.31 -12.61 -23.57
C LEU A 57 -19.61 -14.11 -23.44
N ASN A 58 -19.22 -14.71 -22.31
CA ASN A 58 -19.48 -16.11 -22.04
C ASN A 58 -20.99 -16.39 -21.87
N PHE A 59 -21.64 -15.67 -20.94
CA PHE A 59 -23.08 -15.85 -20.66
C PHE A 59 -23.97 -15.40 -21.81
N GLY A 60 -23.52 -14.45 -22.64
CA GLY A 60 -24.21 -14.03 -23.87
C GLY A 60 -24.12 -15.02 -25.00
N GLY A 61 -23.36 -16.12 -24.87
CA GLY A 61 -23.19 -17.13 -25.92
C GLY A 61 -22.42 -16.64 -27.14
N ALA A 62 -21.82 -15.47 -27.10
CA ALA A 62 -21.09 -14.86 -28.21
C ALA A 62 -19.75 -15.54 -28.51
N ALA A 63 -19.16 -16.21 -27.50
CA ALA A 63 -17.89 -16.93 -27.63
C ALA A 63 -18.14 -18.45 -27.72
N GLY A 64 -17.46 -19.13 -28.64
CA GLY A 64 -17.43 -20.61 -28.62
C GLY A 64 -16.75 -21.13 -27.36
N LYS A 65 -17.15 -22.33 -26.89
CA LYS A 65 -16.68 -22.92 -25.60
C LYS A 65 -15.17 -22.92 -25.45
N THR A 66 -14.41 -23.24 -26.50
CA THR A 66 -12.93 -23.24 -26.45
C THR A 66 -12.34 -21.84 -26.24
N VAL A 67 -12.92 -20.84 -26.91
CA VAL A 67 -12.50 -19.44 -26.81
C VAL A 67 -12.79 -18.92 -25.38
N SER A 68 -13.98 -19.23 -24.85
CA SER A 68 -14.37 -18.92 -23.48
C SER A 68 -13.38 -19.49 -22.47
N LEU A 69 -13.05 -20.77 -22.58
CA LEU A 69 -12.09 -21.44 -21.70
C LEU A 69 -10.71 -20.76 -21.72
N LEU A 70 -10.21 -20.43 -22.91
CA LEU A 70 -8.94 -19.73 -23.09
C LEU A 70 -8.95 -18.36 -22.43
N MET A 71 -10.02 -17.59 -22.62
CA MET A 71 -10.18 -16.26 -22.01
C MET A 71 -10.18 -16.33 -20.46
N HIS A 72 -10.91 -17.31 -19.89
CA HIS A 72 -10.92 -17.51 -18.44
C HIS A 72 -9.54 -17.89 -17.91
N ALA A 73 -8.81 -18.77 -18.61
CA ALA A 73 -7.44 -19.15 -18.21
C ALA A 73 -6.49 -17.95 -18.23
N ILE A 74 -6.56 -17.10 -19.26
CA ILE A 74 -5.75 -15.88 -19.35
C ILE A 74 -6.08 -14.91 -18.19
N ILE A 75 -7.36 -14.70 -17.89
CA ILE A 75 -7.76 -13.78 -16.81
C ILE A 75 -7.35 -14.33 -15.45
N LEU A 76 -7.47 -15.63 -15.22
CA LEU A 76 -7.00 -16.25 -13.97
C LEU A 76 -5.48 -16.08 -13.80
N ALA A 77 -4.70 -16.30 -14.86
CA ALA A 77 -3.25 -16.10 -14.83
C ALA A 77 -2.91 -14.62 -14.58
N ALA A 78 -3.55 -13.69 -15.31
CA ALA A 78 -3.37 -12.26 -15.12
C ALA A 78 -3.78 -11.80 -13.71
N GLY A 79 -4.89 -12.32 -13.19
CA GLY A 79 -5.38 -12.01 -11.85
C GLY A 79 -4.45 -12.53 -10.74
N ALA A 80 -3.88 -13.72 -10.91
CA ALA A 80 -2.89 -14.25 -9.97
C ALA A 80 -1.62 -13.39 -9.93
N MET A 81 -1.12 -12.96 -11.10
CA MET A 81 0.01 -12.01 -11.20
C MET A 81 -0.34 -10.66 -10.59
N ALA A 82 -1.54 -10.16 -10.85
CA ALA A 82 -2.06 -8.93 -10.28
C ALA A 82 -2.10 -8.96 -8.75
N TYR A 83 -2.55 -10.06 -8.16
CA TYR A 83 -2.54 -10.25 -6.72
C TYR A 83 -1.13 -10.15 -6.12
N GLY A 84 -0.13 -10.74 -6.78
CA GLY A 84 1.27 -10.63 -6.38
C GLY A 84 1.80 -9.19 -6.45
N LEU A 85 1.44 -8.45 -7.51
CA LEU A 85 1.80 -7.03 -7.67
C LEU A 85 1.14 -6.15 -6.59
N LEU A 86 -0.15 -6.35 -6.31
CA LEU A 86 -0.86 -5.66 -5.24
C LEU A 86 -0.16 -5.81 -3.89
N LYS A 87 0.28 -7.02 -3.55
CA LYS A 87 1.00 -7.27 -2.31
C LYS A 87 2.29 -6.47 -2.23
N ARG A 88 3.04 -6.36 -3.34
CA ARG A 88 4.26 -5.54 -3.43
C ARG A 88 3.96 -4.05 -3.30
N TRP A 89 2.94 -3.57 -4.00
CA TRP A 89 2.53 -2.16 -3.94
C TRP A 89 2.07 -1.76 -2.54
N TYR A 90 1.30 -2.60 -1.85
CA TYR A 90 0.92 -2.33 -0.46
C TYR A 90 2.13 -2.31 0.49
N THR A 91 3.13 -3.15 0.26
CA THR A 91 4.38 -3.11 1.04
C THR A 91 5.15 -1.81 0.77
N ALA A 92 5.20 -1.36 -0.48
CA ALA A 92 5.82 -0.08 -0.83
C ALA A 92 5.06 1.11 -0.24
N PHE A 93 3.73 1.10 -0.32
CA PHE A 93 2.86 2.09 0.30
C PHE A 93 3.11 2.19 1.81
N ASP A 94 3.08 1.05 2.53
CA ASP A 94 3.31 1.00 3.97
C ASP A 94 4.71 1.58 4.32
N ARG A 95 5.74 1.31 3.49
CA ARG A 95 7.08 1.86 3.68
C ARG A 95 7.12 3.38 3.54
N HIS A 96 6.49 3.93 2.50
CA HIS A 96 6.45 5.38 2.30
C HIS A 96 5.66 6.08 3.40
N MET A 97 4.57 5.49 3.86
CA MET A 97 3.81 6.00 4.99
C MET A 97 4.63 5.98 6.29
N ASP A 98 5.38 4.90 6.55
CA ASP A 98 6.28 4.80 7.72
C ASP A 98 7.36 5.90 7.70
N PHE A 99 7.97 6.16 6.54
CA PHE A 99 8.94 7.25 6.40
C PHE A 99 8.34 8.63 6.59
N ALA A 100 7.17 8.89 6.03
CA ALA A 100 6.47 10.16 6.22
C ALA A 100 6.12 10.39 7.69
N GLU A 101 5.61 9.36 8.37
CA GLU A 101 5.23 9.40 9.77
C GLU A 101 6.46 9.61 10.69
N ARG A 102 7.58 8.95 10.41
CA ARG A 102 8.85 9.18 11.12
C ARG A 102 9.32 10.62 10.98
N ALA A 103 9.35 11.15 9.74
CA ALA A 103 9.77 12.54 9.50
C ALA A 103 8.88 13.53 10.28
N TYR A 104 7.58 13.26 10.33
CA TYR A 104 6.64 14.06 11.11
C TYR A 104 6.96 14.05 12.62
N TYR A 105 7.15 12.86 13.24
CA TYR A 105 7.49 12.77 14.66
C TYR A 105 8.83 13.42 15.00
N LEU A 106 9.81 13.36 14.10
CA LEU A 106 11.07 14.04 14.30
C LEU A 106 10.91 15.57 14.28
N GLN A 107 10.07 16.09 13.38
CA GLN A 107 9.74 17.52 13.38
C GLN A 107 9.10 17.93 14.71
N GLU A 108 8.14 17.17 15.22
CA GLU A 108 7.49 17.45 16.49
C GLU A 108 8.47 17.39 17.65
N ALA A 109 9.34 16.38 17.71
CA ALA A 109 10.37 16.27 18.74
C ALA A 109 11.31 17.50 18.75
N ILE A 110 11.61 18.07 17.59
CA ILE A 110 12.44 19.29 17.49
C ILE A 110 11.63 20.54 17.89
N ILE A 111 10.39 20.65 17.44
CA ILE A 111 9.56 21.85 17.63
C ILE A 111 9.05 21.93 19.09
N LEU A 112 8.45 20.84 19.58
CA LEU A 112 7.74 20.82 20.86
C LEU A 112 8.65 20.49 22.04
N GLU A 113 9.59 19.55 21.84
CA GLU A 113 10.48 19.10 22.93
C GLU A 113 11.85 19.82 22.89
N GLY A 114 12.11 20.65 21.89
CA GLY A 114 13.37 21.40 21.77
C GLY A 114 14.60 20.53 21.49
N LYS A 115 14.41 19.28 21.02
CA LYS A 115 15.51 18.39 20.68
C LYS A 115 16.38 18.97 19.56
N THR A 116 17.66 18.70 19.64
CA THR A 116 18.60 19.00 18.55
C THR A 116 18.39 18.06 17.35
N PRO A 117 18.77 18.42 16.13
CA PRO A 117 18.73 17.54 14.97
C PRO A 117 19.41 16.18 15.21
N ALA A 118 20.52 16.18 15.94
CA ALA A 118 21.26 14.96 16.28
C ALA A 118 20.44 14.04 17.21
N GLU A 119 19.80 14.59 18.23
CA GLU A 119 18.93 13.83 19.15
C GLU A 119 17.69 13.31 18.44
N ALA A 120 17.07 14.11 17.58
CA ALA A 120 15.94 13.69 16.79
C ALA A 120 16.32 12.52 15.86
N MET A 121 17.47 12.58 15.18
CA MET A 121 17.93 11.50 14.30
C MET A 121 18.21 10.18 15.02
N LEU A 122 18.48 10.20 16.32
CA LEU A 122 18.57 8.94 17.09
C LEU A 122 17.22 8.23 17.20
N LEU A 123 16.14 8.98 17.16
CA LEU A 123 14.78 8.43 17.17
C LEU A 123 14.41 7.78 15.83
N TRP A 124 15.06 8.16 14.72
CA TRP A 124 14.75 7.62 13.39
C TRP A 124 14.81 6.10 13.31
N ASN A 125 15.77 5.48 13.98
CA ASN A 125 15.97 4.03 13.95
C ASN A 125 15.13 3.26 14.97
N LYS A 126 14.37 3.95 15.82
CA LYS A 126 13.50 3.29 16.80
C LYS A 126 12.26 2.72 16.10
N PRO A 127 11.65 1.65 16.65
CA PRO A 127 10.34 1.21 16.22
C PRO A 127 9.33 2.37 16.24
N LEU A 128 8.46 2.45 15.25
CA LEU A 128 7.49 3.55 15.14
C LEU A 128 6.63 3.70 16.40
N LYS A 129 6.27 2.58 17.04
CA LYS A 129 5.51 2.57 18.29
C LYS A 129 6.25 3.29 19.43
N GLU A 130 7.56 3.05 19.57
CA GLU A 130 8.38 3.74 20.58
C GLU A 130 8.53 5.23 20.27
N LEU A 131 8.57 5.57 18.98
CA LEU A 131 8.59 6.96 18.53
C LEU A 131 7.29 7.68 18.90
N GLN A 132 6.16 7.04 18.71
CA GLN A 132 4.84 7.54 19.09
C GLN A 132 4.69 7.74 20.60
N GLU A 133 5.25 6.82 21.40
CA GLU A 133 5.21 6.93 22.86
C GLU A 133 6.19 7.99 23.40
N ALA A 134 7.28 8.26 22.67
CA ALA A 134 8.32 9.22 23.06
C ALA A 134 7.98 10.68 22.75
N VAL A 135 7.05 10.93 21.82
CA VAL A 135 6.61 12.27 21.41
C VAL A 135 5.13 12.40 21.77
N PRO A 136 4.77 13.12 22.85
CA PRO A 136 3.38 13.32 23.22
C PRO A 136 2.68 14.16 22.14
N THR A 137 1.88 13.51 21.37
CA THR A 137 1.09 14.16 20.33
C THR A 137 -0.20 14.71 20.91
N GLU A 138 -0.20 15.92 21.41
CA GLU A 138 -1.38 16.79 21.38
C GLU A 138 -1.65 17.31 19.96
N ALA A 139 -0.97 16.71 18.98
CA ALA A 139 -0.90 17.18 17.64
C ALA A 139 -2.26 17.13 16.94
N MET A 140 -2.70 18.29 16.59
CA MET A 140 -3.88 18.68 15.84
C MET A 140 -3.96 18.07 14.42
N PHE A 141 -2.99 17.27 14.04
CA PHE A 141 -2.94 16.52 12.79
C PHE A 141 -2.81 15.04 13.13
N ALA A 142 -3.93 14.47 13.55
CA ALA A 142 -4.08 13.04 13.63
C ALA A 142 -3.94 12.39 12.24
N PHE A 143 -2.70 12.21 11.76
CA PHE A 143 -2.38 11.03 10.95
C PHE A 143 -2.72 9.75 11.74
N HIS A 144 -2.94 9.93 13.04
CA HIS A 144 -3.43 8.96 14.00
C HIS A 144 -4.95 9.00 14.12
N HIS A 145 -5.64 8.52 13.09
CA HIS A 145 -6.79 7.71 13.46
C HIS A 145 -6.20 6.45 14.08
N PRO A 146 -6.42 6.21 15.40
CA PRO A 146 -6.06 4.95 16.00
C PRO A 146 -6.68 3.90 15.10
N ARG A 147 -5.84 3.13 14.43
CA ARG A 147 -6.27 2.10 13.49
C ARG A 147 -7.14 1.18 14.32
N LYS A 148 -8.47 1.37 14.23
CA LYS A 148 -9.43 0.54 14.99
C LYS A 148 -9.04 -0.90 14.67
N PRO A 149 -8.62 -1.72 15.64
CA PRO A 149 -8.04 -3.03 15.38
C PRO A 149 -8.99 -3.96 14.61
N ASN A 150 -10.30 -3.65 14.62
CA ASN A 150 -11.35 -4.46 14.02
C ASN A 150 -11.91 -3.89 12.71
N ALA A 151 -11.45 -2.73 12.23
CA ALA A 151 -11.87 -2.24 10.92
C ALA A 151 -11.12 -3.01 9.83
N LEU A 152 -11.85 -3.71 8.97
CA LEU A 152 -11.30 -4.22 7.72
C LEU A 152 -10.72 -3.03 6.96
N ARG A 153 -9.39 -3.00 6.82
CA ARG A 153 -8.73 -1.93 6.09
C ARG A 153 -9.14 -2.02 4.63
N THR A 154 -9.31 -0.88 3.97
CA THR A 154 -9.59 -0.80 2.51
C THR A 154 -8.70 -1.76 1.72
N ARG A 155 -7.43 -1.88 2.09
CA ARG A 155 -6.49 -2.86 1.56
C ARG A 155 -6.97 -4.30 1.66
N GLN A 156 -7.45 -4.74 2.83
CA GLN A 156 -7.94 -6.09 3.04
C GLN A 156 -9.21 -6.34 2.23
N MET A 157 -10.08 -5.34 2.15
CA MET A 157 -11.30 -5.41 1.32
C MET A 157 -10.96 -5.58 -0.16
N ILE A 158 -10.01 -4.81 -0.69
CA ILE A 158 -9.55 -4.95 -2.09
C ILE A 158 -8.95 -6.34 -2.31
N MET A 159 -8.11 -6.82 -1.40
CA MET A 159 -7.49 -8.15 -1.51
C MET A 159 -8.53 -9.28 -1.48
N TYR A 160 -9.52 -9.23 -0.57
CA TYR A 160 -10.62 -10.19 -0.53
C TYR A 160 -11.48 -10.13 -1.79
N PHE A 161 -11.75 -8.94 -2.28
CA PHE A 161 -12.50 -8.75 -3.51
C PHE A 161 -11.79 -9.41 -4.71
N TYR A 162 -10.46 -9.26 -4.82
CA TYR A 162 -9.67 -9.96 -5.82
C TYR A 162 -9.79 -11.47 -5.72
N ILE A 163 -9.69 -12.03 -4.51
CA ILE A 163 -9.83 -13.47 -4.29
C ILE A 163 -11.22 -13.94 -4.72
N ILE A 164 -12.28 -13.20 -4.38
CA ILE A 164 -13.66 -13.54 -4.77
C ILE A 164 -13.79 -13.57 -6.29
N VAL A 165 -13.29 -12.55 -7.01
CA VAL A 165 -13.33 -12.50 -8.47
C VAL A 165 -12.58 -13.69 -9.07
N LEU A 166 -11.38 -14.01 -8.58
CA LEU A 166 -10.61 -15.16 -9.06
C LEU A 166 -11.32 -16.49 -8.81
N VAL A 167 -11.97 -16.66 -7.66
CA VAL A 167 -12.76 -17.86 -7.34
C VAL A 167 -13.95 -17.99 -8.29
N ILE A 168 -14.69 -16.89 -8.56
CA ILE A 168 -15.81 -16.90 -9.51
C ILE A 168 -15.30 -17.30 -10.89
N MET A 169 -14.23 -16.71 -11.37
CA MET A 169 -13.64 -17.02 -12.69
C MET A 169 -13.18 -18.48 -12.78
N ALA A 170 -12.60 -19.02 -11.70
CA ALA A 170 -12.21 -20.43 -11.65
C ALA A 170 -13.40 -21.39 -11.70
N ILE A 171 -14.49 -21.06 -11.01
CA ILE A 171 -15.74 -21.84 -11.03
C ILE A 171 -16.33 -21.85 -12.45
N VAL A 172 -16.43 -20.68 -13.10
CA VAL A 172 -16.97 -20.59 -14.48
C VAL A 172 -16.09 -21.37 -15.45
N MET A 173 -14.76 -21.25 -15.34
CA MET A 173 -13.82 -22.05 -16.16
C MET A 173 -14.02 -23.56 -15.94
N LEU A 174 -14.25 -24.00 -14.71
CA LEU A 174 -14.49 -25.41 -14.42
C LEU A 174 -15.82 -25.90 -15.06
N ILE A 175 -16.88 -25.11 -15.01
CA ILE A 175 -18.16 -25.40 -15.67
C ILE A 175 -17.96 -25.53 -17.18
N ASP A 176 -17.23 -24.59 -17.81
CA ASP A 176 -16.93 -24.63 -19.24
C ASP A 176 -16.16 -25.91 -19.61
N LEU A 177 -15.19 -26.31 -18.76
CA LEU A 177 -14.36 -27.50 -18.98
C LEU A 177 -15.20 -28.78 -18.88
N ILE A 178 -16.10 -28.88 -17.89
CA ILE A 178 -17.01 -30.01 -17.73
C ILE A 178 -17.99 -30.09 -18.90
N THR A 179 -18.55 -28.96 -19.34
CA THR A 179 -19.48 -28.93 -20.50
C THR A 179 -18.81 -29.26 -21.83
N LEU A 180 -17.50 -28.95 -21.96
CA LEU A 180 -16.71 -29.33 -23.13
C LEU A 180 -16.41 -30.85 -23.14
N ALA A 181 -16.17 -31.43 -21.96
CA ALA A 181 -15.85 -32.87 -21.81
C ALA A 181 -17.07 -33.79 -21.99
N LEU A 182 -18.28 -33.27 -21.72
CA LEU A 182 -19.52 -34.04 -21.76
C LEU A 182 -20.28 -33.89 -23.12
N GLY A 183 -19.90 -32.95 -23.95
CA GLY A 183 -20.57 -32.66 -25.24
C GLY A 183 -19.71 -32.89 -26.42
#